data_6b12ba6592e6355c048b16bca6c16af1
#
_entry.id   6b12ba6592e6355c048b16bca6c16af1
#
_cell.length_a   1.000
_cell.length_b   1.000
_cell.length_c   1.000
_cell.angle_alpha   90.00
_cell.angle_beta   90.00
_cell.angle_gamma   90.00
#
_symmetry.space_group_name_H-M   'P 1'
#
loop_
_entity.id
_entity.type
_entity.pdbx_description
1 polymer ?
#
loop_
_entity_poly.entity_id
_entity_poly.type
_entity_poly.pdbx_seq_one_letter_code
_entity_poly.pdbx_strand_id
1 'polypeptide(L)'
;MKRRITYGLLVALLAVNLGIGAGIFYFRSAQAAEKDSAYPSLQLFSTVLEMVRKDYVDGKKLTYKDLVYGAMKGMINTLDPHSEFMEPEKYDELQKDTQGAFGGLGIMIELKDNYVTVLAPMEDTPGYKAGILAGDRIIKIDGNSAEKMGLQDAVEKLRGEPGTDVTITVLRPSTGQAQDYKLTRAIIKVDMAKDINNKKEFPLGDDKIGYVRLVQFGEKTSDELETALRKLKGQGMQGFILDLRANPGGLLDQAVDVCSKFLPRGTPIVSTEGQNSAQNSRHVANGHDELGGMPMIILVNFNSASASEIVAGCLQDLKRAQIMGERTFGKGSVQSILPLEDGSALRLTTAKYYTPSHKVIHGAGITPDHLVPMSDDEEFALALKERRPNFDTLSATEQEEMKNVHDVQLDRARDLIRGLLIYAHRVPENEKIAGKTQKVAANTQ
;
A
#
# COMPACT_ATOMS: atom_id res chain seq x y z
N MET A 1 12.09 -44.55 68.45
CA MET A 1 10.75 -44.59 67.88
C MET A 1 10.09 -43.22 67.68
N LYS A 2 10.11 -42.29 68.61
CA LYS A 2 9.45 -40.98 68.56
C LYS A 2 9.86 -40.11 67.32
N ARG A 3 11.16 -40.05 66.96
CA ARG A 3 11.67 -39.26 65.80
C ARG A 3 11.17 -39.74 64.43
N ARG A 4 10.94 -41.05 64.23
CA ARG A 4 10.44 -41.59 62.98
C ARG A 4 8.94 -41.26 62.74
N ILE A 5 8.19 -41.20 63.87
CA ILE A 5 6.76 -40.86 63.86
C ILE A 5 6.59 -39.34 63.47
N THR A 6 7.45 -38.48 64.03
CA THR A 6 7.43 -37.03 63.73
C THR A 6 7.78 -36.73 62.27
N TYR A 7 8.76 -37.43 61.68
CA TYR A 7 9.07 -37.28 60.24
C TYR A 7 7.93 -37.80 59.33
N GLY A 8 7.29 -38.91 59.73
CA GLY A 8 6.12 -39.42 58.98
C GLY A 8 4.92 -38.46 58.98
N LEU A 9 4.67 -37.82 60.13
CA LEU A 9 3.62 -36.80 60.25
C LEU A 9 3.92 -35.53 59.42
N LEU A 10 5.22 -35.06 59.40
CA LEU A 10 5.62 -33.94 58.61
C LEU A 10 5.50 -34.19 57.10
N VAL A 11 5.89 -35.37 56.62
CA VAL A 11 5.76 -35.76 55.22
C VAL A 11 4.27 -35.87 54.80
N ALA A 12 3.42 -36.43 55.67
CA ALA A 12 2.00 -36.51 55.42
C ALA A 12 1.36 -35.10 55.35
N LEU A 13 1.74 -34.20 56.24
CA LEU A 13 1.24 -32.81 56.23
C LEU A 13 1.71 -32.04 54.96
N LEU A 14 2.94 -32.31 54.53
CA LEU A 14 3.44 -31.72 53.27
C LEU A 14 2.71 -32.25 52.05
N ALA A 15 2.44 -33.52 51.97
CA ALA A 15 1.68 -34.14 50.88
C ALA A 15 0.22 -33.63 50.80
N VAL A 16 -0.42 -33.44 51.98
CA VAL A 16 -1.78 -32.87 52.04
C VAL A 16 -1.77 -31.41 51.57
N ASN A 17 -0.80 -30.60 51.99
CA ASN A 17 -0.69 -29.20 51.52
C ASN A 17 -0.39 -29.13 50.04
N LEU A 18 0.46 -29.99 49.47
CA LEU A 18 0.72 -30.07 48.03
C LEU A 18 -0.55 -30.50 47.26
N GLY A 19 -1.32 -31.44 47.77
CA GLY A 19 -2.60 -31.88 47.18
C GLY A 19 -3.64 -30.76 47.17
N ILE A 20 -3.76 -30.01 48.28
CA ILE A 20 -4.67 -28.86 48.39
C ILE A 20 -4.20 -27.73 47.44
N GLY A 21 -2.90 -27.43 47.39
CA GLY A 21 -2.31 -26.41 46.50
C GLY A 21 -2.54 -26.74 45.02
N ALA A 22 -2.29 -27.99 44.63
CA ALA A 22 -2.57 -28.48 43.29
C ALA A 22 -4.08 -28.45 42.96
N GLY A 23 -4.94 -28.83 43.89
CA GLY A 23 -6.40 -28.74 43.72
C GLY A 23 -6.91 -27.32 43.52
N ILE A 24 -6.41 -26.38 44.34
CA ILE A 24 -6.75 -24.92 44.19
C ILE A 24 -6.23 -24.37 42.91
N PHE A 25 -5.03 -24.72 42.47
CA PHE A 25 -4.44 -24.28 41.19
C PHE A 25 -5.25 -24.83 39.99
N TYR A 26 -5.60 -26.11 40.02
CA TYR A 26 -6.45 -26.75 39.01
C TYR A 26 -7.85 -26.12 38.94
N PHE A 27 -8.48 -25.88 40.10
CA PHE A 27 -9.81 -25.26 40.18
C PHE A 27 -9.79 -23.80 39.70
N ARG A 28 -8.75 -23.03 40.04
CA ARG A 28 -8.57 -21.65 39.53
C ARG A 28 -8.29 -21.61 38.04
N SER A 29 -7.48 -22.52 37.50
CA SER A 29 -7.21 -22.63 36.08
C SER A 29 -8.46 -23.04 35.29
N ALA A 30 -9.25 -23.97 35.82
CA ALA A 30 -10.52 -24.38 35.21
C ALA A 30 -11.55 -23.24 35.22
N GLN A 31 -11.67 -22.49 36.34
CA GLN A 31 -12.57 -21.34 36.45
C GLN A 31 -12.12 -20.15 35.57
N ALA A 32 -10.82 -19.96 35.33
CA ALA A 32 -10.32 -18.95 34.42
C ALA A 32 -10.62 -19.32 32.95
N ALA A 33 -10.53 -20.61 32.61
CA ALA A 33 -10.88 -21.11 31.27
C ALA A 33 -12.40 -21.05 31.01
N GLU A 34 -13.24 -21.22 32.04
CA GLU A 34 -14.70 -21.16 31.94
C GLU A 34 -15.21 -19.72 31.78
N LYS A 35 -14.45 -18.70 32.26
CA LYS A 35 -14.81 -17.29 32.13
C LYS A 35 -14.68 -16.74 30.71
N ASP A 36 -13.90 -17.37 29.83
CA ASP A 36 -13.69 -16.96 28.44
C ASP A 36 -14.14 -18.04 27.44
N SER A 37 -15.22 -18.76 27.79
CA SER A 37 -15.83 -19.71 26.88
C SER A 37 -16.64 -18.98 25.80
N ALA A 38 -16.41 -19.31 24.53
CA ALA A 38 -17.16 -18.76 23.42
C ALA A 38 -18.65 -19.17 23.42
N TYR A 39 -19.00 -20.30 24.02
CA TYR A 39 -20.36 -20.85 23.95
C TYR A 39 -21.46 -19.95 24.53
N PRO A 40 -21.34 -19.38 25.75
CA PRO A 40 -22.35 -18.46 26.26
C PRO A 40 -22.54 -17.23 25.42
N SER A 41 -21.42 -16.70 24.86
CA SER A 41 -21.45 -15.53 23.99
C SER A 41 -22.12 -15.85 22.64
N LEU A 42 -21.86 -17.00 22.05
CA LEU A 42 -22.53 -17.47 20.84
C LEU A 42 -24.02 -17.72 21.05
N GLN A 43 -24.41 -18.26 22.21
CA GLN A 43 -25.82 -18.44 22.57
C GLN A 43 -26.55 -17.11 22.71
N LEU A 44 -25.91 -16.11 23.36
CA LEU A 44 -26.44 -14.75 23.45
C LEU A 44 -26.58 -14.11 22.08
N PHE A 45 -25.55 -14.24 21.24
CA PHE A 45 -25.57 -13.72 19.84
C PHE A 45 -26.75 -14.34 19.06
N SER A 46 -26.91 -15.67 19.10
CA SER A 46 -28.01 -16.34 18.41
C SER A 46 -29.38 -15.88 18.92
N THR A 47 -29.54 -15.69 20.24
CA THR A 47 -30.77 -15.17 20.82
C THR A 47 -31.11 -13.77 20.33
N VAL A 48 -30.11 -12.85 20.29
CA VAL A 48 -30.27 -11.48 19.78
C VAL A 48 -30.62 -11.51 18.32
N LEU A 49 -29.94 -12.33 17.51
CA LEU A 49 -30.19 -12.49 16.08
C LEU A 49 -31.66 -12.89 15.81
N GLU A 50 -32.19 -13.88 16.56
CA GLU A 50 -33.57 -14.28 16.43
C GLU A 50 -34.57 -13.21 16.89
N MET A 51 -34.28 -12.48 17.99
CA MET A 51 -35.09 -11.36 18.45
C MET A 51 -35.18 -10.26 17.40
N VAL A 52 -34.03 -9.84 16.84
CA VAL A 52 -34.00 -8.81 15.79
C VAL A 52 -34.83 -9.26 14.60
N ARG A 53 -34.68 -10.48 14.13
CA ARG A 53 -35.42 -10.98 12.98
C ARG A 53 -36.92 -11.09 13.24
N LYS A 54 -37.34 -11.44 14.47
CA LYS A 54 -38.72 -11.62 14.83
C LYS A 54 -39.43 -10.30 15.13
N ASP A 55 -38.78 -9.41 15.86
CA ASP A 55 -39.44 -8.28 16.52
C ASP A 55 -39.14 -6.94 15.87
N TYR A 56 -38.13 -6.87 14.95
CA TYR A 56 -37.83 -5.64 14.21
C TYR A 56 -38.97 -5.28 13.25
N VAL A 57 -39.37 -4.00 13.24
CA VAL A 57 -40.55 -3.53 12.50
C VAL A 57 -40.53 -3.86 11.01
N ASP A 58 -39.35 -3.81 10.36
CA ASP A 58 -39.12 -4.21 8.96
C ASP A 58 -38.41 -5.57 8.82
N GLY A 59 -38.50 -6.43 9.82
CA GLY A 59 -37.76 -7.71 9.89
C GLY A 59 -37.94 -8.66 8.69
N LYS A 60 -39.05 -8.55 7.97
CA LYS A 60 -39.29 -9.34 6.74
C LYS A 60 -38.35 -9.00 5.57
N LYS A 61 -37.72 -7.82 5.61
CA LYS A 61 -36.73 -7.38 4.60
C LYS A 61 -35.31 -7.80 4.95
N LEU A 62 -35.07 -8.27 6.19
CA LEU A 62 -33.74 -8.66 6.66
C LEU A 62 -33.47 -10.14 6.39
N THR A 63 -32.34 -10.46 5.78
CA THR A 63 -31.85 -11.84 5.70
C THR A 63 -30.94 -12.16 6.88
N TYR A 64 -30.79 -13.46 7.19
CA TYR A 64 -29.77 -13.89 8.18
C TYR A 64 -28.35 -13.50 7.71
N LYS A 65 -28.12 -13.58 6.41
CA LYS A 65 -26.84 -13.19 5.80
C LYS A 65 -26.50 -11.74 6.12
N ASP A 66 -27.44 -10.81 5.88
CA ASP A 66 -27.21 -9.37 6.12
C ASP A 66 -26.90 -9.08 7.60
N LEU A 67 -27.66 -9.71 8.51
CA LEU A 67 -27.46 -9.54 9.96
C LEU A 67 -26.11 -10.11 10.43
N VAL A 68 -25.75 -11.30 9.96
CA VAL A 68 -24.47 -11.95 10.29
C VAL A 68 -23.30 -11.17 9.70
N TYR A 69 -23.40 -10.72 8.47
CA TYR A 69 -22.37 -9.87 7.84
C TYR A 69 -22.19 -8.55 8.58
N GLY A 70 -23.30 -7.90 8.97
CA GLY A 70 -23.25 -6.70 9.80
C GLY A 70 -22.57 -6.94 11.15
N ALA A 71 -22.84 -8.08 11.79
CA ALA A 71 -22.19 -8.45 13.04
C ALA A 71 -20.69 -8.74 12.86
N MET A 72 -20.29 -9.46 11.80
CA MET A 72 -18.88 -9.72 11.49
C MET A 72 -18.12 -8.41 11.19
N LYS A 73 -18.71 -7.50 10.41
CA LYS A 73 -18.15 -6.16 10.20
C LYS A 73 -17.97 -5.42 11.53
N GLY A 74 -18.99 -5.42 12.38
CA GLY A 74 -18.92 -4.79 13.70
C GLY A 74 -17.81 -5.38 14.58
N MET A 75 -17.70 -6.70 14.64
CA MET A 75 -16.65 -7.40 15.39
C MET A 75 -15.25 -7.04 14.90
N ILE A 76 -15.02 -7.09 13.60
CA ILE A 76 -13.69 -6.83 13.05
C ILE A 76 -13.29 -5.34 13.20
N ASN A 77 -14.24 -4.43 13.08
CA ASN A 77 -13.99 -2.99 13.29
C ASN A 77 -13.55 -2.63 14.72
N THR A 78 -13.70 -3.54 15.69
CA THR A 78 -13.18 -3.33 17.06
C THR A 78 -11.69 -3.61 17.22
N LEU A 79 -11.04 -4.24 16.22
CA LEU A 79 -9.65 -4.68 16.32
C LEU A 79 -8.67 -3.55 15.97
N ASP A 80 -8.76 -3.02 14.77
CA ASP A 80 -7.91 -1.96 14.25
C ASP A 80 -8.53 -1.38 12.94
N PRO A 81 -8.06 -0.21 12.44
CA PRO A 81 -8.63 0.42 11.26
C PRO A 81 -8.28 -0.26 9.93
N HIS A 82 -7.48 -1.31 9.94
CA HIS A 82 -6.99 -2.01 8.75
C HIS A 82 -7.60 -3.39 8.56
N SER A 83 -8.08 -4.01 9.65
CA SER A 83 -8.80 -5.28 9.60
C SER A 83 -10.22 -5.06 9.12
N GLU A 84 -10.72 -5.94 8.25
CA GLU A 84 -12.01 -5.78 7.61
C GLU A 84 -12.62 -7.14 7.23
N PHE A 85 -13.94 -7.27 7.41
CA PHE A 85 -14.72 -8.32 6.78
C PHE A 85 -15.20 -7.84 5.42
N MET A 86 -14.78 -8.51 4.36
CA MET A 86 -15.11 -8.18 2.97
C MET A 86 -16.20 -9.12 2.46
N GLU A 87 -17.29 -8.55 1.98
CA GLU A 87 -18.30 -9.29 1.22
C GLU A 87 -17.71 -9.78 -0.12
N PRO A 88 -18.32 -10.80 -0.77
CA PRO A 88 -17.77 -11.39 -1.98
C PRO A 88 -17.42 -10.36 -3.06
N GLU A 89 -18.29 -9.38 -3.29
CA GLU A 89 -18.11 -8.34 -4.31
C GLU A 89 -16.85 -7.50 -4.00
N LYS A 90 -16.67 -7.10 -2.74
CA LYS A 90 -15.51 -6.31 -2.31
C LYS A 90 -14.20 -7.10 -2.35
N TYR A 91 -14.26 -8.39 -2.06
CA TYR A 91 -13.10 -9.26 -2.17
C TYR A 91 -12.66 -9.44 -3.63
N ASP A 92 -13.61 -9.63 -4.53
CA ASP A 92 -13.37 -9.71 -5.97
C ASP A 92 -12.76 -8.40 -6.54
N GLU A 93 -13.24 -7.23 -6.09
CA GLU A 93 -12.64 -5.94 -6.42
C GLU A 93 -11.19 -5.83 -5.95
N LEU A 94 -10.90 -6.24 -4.71
CA LEU A 94 -9.54 -6.23 -4.18
C LEU A 94 -8.60 -7.10 -5.03
N GLN A 95 -9.05 -8.28 -5.44
CA GLN A 95 -8.27 -9.16 -6.33
C GLN A 95 -7.99 -8.50 -7.68
N LYS A 96 -9.00 -7.88 -8.30
CA LYS A 96 -8.84 -7.16 -9.58
C LYS A 96 -7.89 -5.96 -9.45
N ASP A 97 -7.99 -5.19 -8.38
CA ASP A 97 -7.11 -4.04 -8.13
C ASP A 97 -5.64 -4.46 -7.93
N THR A 98 -5.38 -5.58 -7.26
CA THR A 98 -4.01 -6.11 -7.08
C THR A 98 -3.40 -6.64 -8.38
N GLN A 99 -4.23 -7.14 -9.29
CA GLN A 99 -3.80 -7.53 -10.65
C GLN A 99 -3.46 -6.33 -11.54
N GLY A 100 -3.75 -5.10 -11.10
CA GLY A 100 -3.53 -3.89 -11.90
C GLY A 100 -4.44 -3.81 -13.13
N ALA A 101 -5.59 -4.47 -13.07
CA ALA A 101 -6.58 -4.46 -14.13
C ALA A 101 -7.99 -4.53 -13.54
N PHE A 102 -8.86 -3.60 -13.90
CA PHE A 102 -10.24 -3.57 -13.43
C PHE A 102 -11.21 -3.24 -14.57
N GLY A 103 -12.44 -3.69 -14.43
CA GLY A 103 -13.50 -3.35 -15.38
C GLY A 103 -14.02 -1.93 -15.12
N GLY A 104 -14.05 -1.08 -16.17
CA GLY A 104 -14.50 0.30 -16.03
C GLY A 104 -14.43 1.10 -17.32
N LEU A 105 -14.51 2.41 -17.17
CA LEU A 105 -14.52 3.36 -18.30
C LEU A 105 -13.16 3.97 -18.63
N GLY A 106 -12.18 3.82 -17.73
CA GLY A 106 -10.88 4.45 -17.88
C GLY A 106 -10.94 5.98 -17.74
N ILE A 107 -11.69 6.45 -16.75
CA ILE A 107 -11.84 7.87 -16.42
C ILE A 107 -11.33 8.08 -15.00
N MET A 108 -10.35 8.94 -14.82
CA MET A 108 -9.95 9.42 -13.49
C MET A 108 -10.94 10.48 -13.04
N ILE A 109 -11.45 10.38 -11.83
CA ILE A 109 -12.46 11.29 -11.27
C ILE A 109 -12.02 11.87 -9.93
N GLU A 110 -12.52 13.04 -9.63
CA GLU A 110 -12.39 13.72 -8.35
C GLU A 110 -13.75 14.30 -7.92
N LEU A 111 -13.87 14.67 -6.63
CA LEU A 111 -15.00 15.45 -6.17
C LEU A 111 -14.62 16.94 -6.15
N LYS A 112 -15.25 17.75 -7.00
CA LYS A 112 -15.02 19.19 -7.09
C LYS A 112 -16.35 19.93 -7.07
N ASP A 113 -16.50 20.91 -6.18
CA ASP A 113 -17.73 21.69 -6.01
C ASP A 113 -18.98 20.80 -5.79
N ASN A 114 -18.86 19.70 -5.06
CA ASN A 114 -19.88 18.67 -4.84
C ASN A 114 -20.33 17.91 -6.13
N TYR A 115 -19.56 18.00 -7.20
CA TYR A 115 -19.79 17.22 -8.42
C TYR A 115 -18.66 16.22 -8.64
N VAL A 116 -19.02 15.02 -9.10
CA VAL A 116 -18.08 14.04 -9.63
C VAL A 116 -17.54 14.61 -10.95
N THR A 117 -16.30 15.02 -10.94
CA THR A 117 -15.65 15.71 -12.06
C THR A 117 -14.57 14.83 -12.67
N VAL A 118 -14.51 14.80 -13.98
CA VAL A 118 -13.46 14.07 -14.72
C VAL A 118 -12.16 14.85 -14.59
N LEU A 119 -11.16 14.23 -13.98
CA LEU A 119 -9.81 14.76 -13.89
C LEU A 119 -9.08 14.56 -15.21
N ALA A 120 -9.12 13.33 -15.74
CA ALA A 120 -8.61 12.99 -17.07
C ALA A 120 -9.18 11.64 -17.55
N PRO A 121 -9.48 11.47 -18.84
CA PRO A 121 -9.67 10.15 -19.44
C PRO A 121 -8.31 9.50 -19.70
N MET A 122 -8.21 8.19 -19.51
CA MET A 122 -7.01 7.39 -19.81
C MET A 122 -7.00 7.03 -21.31
N GLU A 123 -5.86 7.15 -21.96
CA GLU A 123 -5.69 6.84 -23.38
C GLU A 123 -6.18 5.40 -23.71
N ASP A 124 -6.71 5.21 -24.88
CA ASP A 124 -7.24 3.95 -25.43
C ASP A 124 -8.43 3.32 -24.68
N THR A 125 -8.97 3.98 -23.66
CA THR A 125 -10.11 3.50 -22.87
C THR A 125 -11.47 3.92 -23.46
N PRO A 126 -12.59 3.31 -23.01
CA PRO A 126 -13.93 3.69 -23.45
C PRO A 126 -14.26 5.16 -23.24
N GLY A 127 -13.89 5.75 -22.09
CA GLY A 127 -14.11 7.16 -21.80
C GLY A 127 -13.35 8.08 -22.75
N TYR A 128 -12.08 7.76 -23.04
CA TYR A 128 -11.25 8.51 -23.98
C TYR A 128 -11.85 8.47 -25.40
N LYS A 129 -12.19 7.27 -25.89
CA LYS A 129 -12.76 7.06 -27.23
C LYS A 129 -14.10 7.74 -27.44
N ALA A 130 -14.86 7.92 -26.38
CA ALA A 130 -16.14 8.62 -26.41
C ALA A 130 -16.00 10.15 -26.40
N GLY A 131 -14.78 10.70 -26.25
CA GLY A 131 -14.56 12.14 -26.24
C GLY A 131 -14.93 12.82 -24.91
N ILE A 132 -14.88 12.08 -23.81
CA ILE A 132 -14.96 12.65 -22.46
C ILE A 132 -13.67 13.44 -22.21
N LEU A 133 -13.79 14.63 -21.63
CA LEU A 133 -12.68 15.56 -21.44
C LEU A 133 -12.45 15.85 -19.94
N ALA A 134 -11.24 16.31 -19.62
CA ALA A 134 -10.95 16.85 -18.32
C ALA A 134 -11.87 18.04 -18.00
N GLY A 135 -12.35 18.12 -16.76
CA GLY A 135 -13.30 19.14 -16.32
C GLY A 135 -14.79 18.81 -16.60
N ASP A 136 -15.10 17.77 -17.36
CA ASP A 136 -16.45 17.31 -17.54
C ASP A 136 -17.06 16.87 -16.20
N ARG A 137 -18.32 17.26 -15.89
CA ARG A 137 -19.02 16.90 -14.64
C ARG A 137 -19.99 15.77 -14.92
N ILE A 138 -19.86 14.65 -14.20
CA ILE A 138 -20.81 13.54 -14.28
C ILE A 138 -22.01 13.89 -13.40
N ILE A 139 -23.15 14.17 -14.00
CA ILE A 139 -24.37 14.60 -13.30
C ILE A 139 -25.38 13.48 -13.12
N LYS A 140 -25.31 12.41 -13.92
CA LYS A 140 -26.10 11.17 -13.73
C LYS A 140 -25.28 9.93 -14.08
N ILE A 141 -25.59 8.82 -13.41
CA ILE A 141 -25.09 7.48 -13.72
C ILE A 141 -26.30 6.54 -13.75
N ASP A 142 -26.55 5.88 -14.88
CA ASP A 142 -27.71 5.02 -15.16
C ASP A 142 -29.05 5.70 -14.80
N GLY A 143 -29.18 6.97 -15.19
CA GLY A 143 -30.37 7.79 -14.97
C GLY A 143 -30.50 8.37 -13.53
N ASN A 144 -29.72 7.88 -12.57
CA ASN A 144 -29.72 8.36 -11.19
C ASN A 144 -28.82 9.59 -11.04
N SER A 145 -29.24 10.59 -10.26
CA SER A 145 -28.44 11.78 -10.01
C SER A 145 -27.12 11.43 -9.32
N ALA A 146 -26.01 11.96 -9.84
CA ALA A 146 -24.69 11.91 -9.22
C ALA A 146 -24.35 13.18 -8.41
N GLU A 147 -25.29 14.12 -8.31
CA GLU A 147 -25.13 15.31 -7.49
C GLU A 147 -25.07 14.93 -6.01
N LYS A 148 -24.07 15.43 -5.28
CA LYS A 148 -23.75 15.08 -3.87
C LYS A 148 -23.42 13.60 -3.62
N MET A 149 -23.18 12.83 -4.68
CA MET A 149 -22.69 11.45 -4.56
C MET A 149 -21.26 11.47 -4.01
N GLY A 150 -20.96 10.56 -3.09
CA GLY A 150 -19.59 10.33 -2.63
C GLY A 150 -18.68 9.84 -3.77
N LEU A 151 -17.38 10.15 -3.69
CA LEU A 151 -16.44 9.69 -4.72
C LEU A 151 -16.42 8.16 -4.82
N GLN A 152 -16.46 7.47 -3.67
CA GLN A 152 -16.46 6.01 -3.62
C GLN A 152 -17.71 5.41 -4.29
N ASP A 153 -18.90 5.96 -3.99
CA ASP A 153 -20.16 5.50 -4.59
C ASP A 153 -20.15 5.69 -6.12
N ALA A 154 -19.53 6.79 -6.59
CA ALA A 154 -19.38 7.05 -8.01
C ALA A 154 -18.43 6.03 -8.67
N VAL A 155 -17.31 5.73 -8.03
CA VAL A 155 -16.34 4.72 -8.49
C VAL A 155 -17.02 3.36 -8.61
N GLU A 156 -17.75 2.91 -7.59
CA GLU A 156 -18.48 1.63 -7.59
C GLU A 156 -19.48 1.53 -8.74
N LYS A 157 -20.22 2.62 -9.03
CA LYS A 157 -21.20 2.64 -10.14
C LYS A 157 -20.56 2.70 -11.53
N LEU A 158 -19.43 3.37 -11.67
CA LEU A 158 -18.71 3.49 -12.95
C LEU A 158 -17.87 2.24 -13.26
N ARG A 159 -17.39 1.54 -12.24
CA ARG A 159 -16.77 0.21 -12.37
C ARG A 159 -17.84 -0.85 -12.65
N GLY A 160 -17.41 -2.04 -12.99
CA GLY A 160 -18.24 -3.23 -13.19
C GLY A 160 -17.59 -4.22 -14.15
N GLU A 161 -18.29 -5.32 -14.43
CA GLU A 161 -17.81 -6.38 -15.32
C GLU A 161 -17.50 -5.85 -16.73
N PRO A 162 -16.32 -6.16 -17.29
CA PRO A 162 -15.99 -5.84 -18.68
C PRO A 162 -17.06 -6.38 -19.64
N GLY A 163 -17.43 -5.58 -20.64
CA GLY A 163 -18.48 -5.91 -21.59
C GLY A 163 -19.89 -5.49 -21.15
N THR A 164 -20.09 -5.02 -19.93
CA THR A 164 -21.36 -4.44 -19.48
C THR A 164 -21.46 -2.96 -19.84
N ASP A 165 -22.68 -2.49 -20.07
CA ASP A 165 -22.93 -1.09 -20.40
C ASP A 165 -23.21 -0.25 -19.14
N VAL A 166 -22.85 1.02 -19.21
CA VAL A 166 -23.27 2.06 -18.27
C VAL A 166 -23.56 3.34 -19.05
N THR A 167 -24.60 4.05 -18.64
CA THR A 167 -24.95 5.34 -19.24
C THR A 167 -24.60 6.45 -18.26
N ILE A 168 -23.74 7.39 -18.68
CA ILE A 168 -23.42 8.58 -17.89
C ILE A 168 -23.92 9.84 -18.60
N THR A 169 -24.55 10.75 -17.84
CA THR A 169 -24.86 12.09 -18.32
C THR A 169 -23.74 13.03 -17.87
N VAL A 170 -23.08 13.64 -18.82
CA VAL A 170 -21.95 14.55 -18.60
C VAL A 170 -22.37 15.97 -18.93
N LEU A 171 -22.20 16.89 -17.99
CA LEU A 171 -22.29 18.33 -18.21
C LEU A 171 -20.88 18.88 -18.50
N ARG A 172 -20.70 19.47 -19.66
CA ARG A 172 -19.45 20.14 -20.04
C ARG A 172 -19.48 21.62 -19.67
N PRO A 173 -18.75 22.08 -18.67
CA PRO A 173 -18.83 23.48 -18.20
C PRO A 173 -18.44 24.48 -19.27
N SER A 174 -17.51 24.16 -20.17
CA SER A 174 -17.04 25.04 -21.25
C SER A 174 -18.13 25.38 -22.27
N THR A 175 -19.13 24.51 -22.46
CA THR A 175 -20.22 24.70 -23.42
C THR A 175 -21.58 24.86 -22.73
N GLY A 176 -21.68 24.53 -21.45
CA GLY A 176 -22.94 24.45 -20.71
C GLY A 176 -23.89 23.34 -21.18
N GLN A 177 -23.44 22.44 -22.05
CA GLN A 177 -24.27 21.36 -22.59
C GLN A 177 -24.16 20.09 -21.77
N ALA A 178 -25.30 19.41 -21.58
CA ALA A 178 -25.36 18.08 -21.01
C ALA A 178 -25.58 17.05 -22.13
N GLN A 179 -24.80 15.96 -22.10
CA GLN A 179 -24.86 14.89 -23.09
C GLN A 179 -24.82 13.52 -22.42
N ASP A 180 -25.61 12.58 -22.94
CA ASP A 180 -25.60 11.20 -22.51
C ASP A 180 -24.55 10.41 -23.32
N TYR A 181 -23.73 9.64 -22.59
CA TYR A 181 -22.76 8.71 -23.14
C TYR A 181 -23.12 7.30 -22.70
N LYS A 182 -23.51 6.44 -23.63
CA LYS A 182 -23.63 5.01 -23.38
C LYS A 182 -22.27 4.36 -23.65
N LEU A 183 -21.64 3.84 -22.61
CA LEU A 183 -20.27 3.32 -22.63
C LEU A 183 -20.26 1.85 -22.22
N THR A 184 -19.50 1.03 -22.94
CA THR A 184 -19.27 -0.36 -22.56
C THR A 184 -17.98 -0.43 -21.72
N ARG A 185 -18.07 -1.00 -20.52
CA ARG A 185 -16.91 -1.18 -19.65
C ARG A 185 -15.87 -2.08 -20.30
N ALA A 186 -14.61 -1.73 -20.18
CA ALA A 186 -13.48 -2.51 -20.68
C ALA A 186 -12.51 -2.84 -19.53
N ILE A 187 -11.59 -3.77 -19.77
CA ILE A 187 -10.47 -4.00 -18.86
C ILE A 187 -9.54 -2.80 -18.95
N ILE A 188 -9.44 -2.03 -17.87
CA ILE A 188 -8.56 -0.89 -17.74
C ILE A 188 -7.27 -1.38 -17.09
N LYS A 189 -6.15 -1.25 -17.79
CA LYS A 189 -4.83 -1.58 -17.25
C LYS A 189 -4.18 -0.34 -16.66
N VAL A 190 -3.72 -0.45 -15.43
CA VAL A 190 -2.97 0.61 -14.76
C VAL A 190 -1.50 0.25 -14.78
N ASP A 191 -0.68 1.13 -15.34
CA ASP A 191 0.76 0.97 -15.34
C ASP A 191 1.33 1.28 -13.96
N MET A 192 2.09 0.34 -13.41
CA MET A 192 2.69 0.44 -12.08
C MET A 192 3.97 1.27 -12.07
N ALA A 193 4.74 1.26 -13.17
CA ALA A 193 5.96 2.05 -13.33
C ALA A 193 5.77 3.14 -14.39
N LYS A 194 6.07 4.39 -14.03
CA LYS A 194 5.93 5.57 -14.89
C LYS A 194 7.19 6.41 -14.89
N ASP A 195 7.43 7.10 -16.00
CA ASP A 195 8.48 8.12 -16.12
C ASP A 195 8.04 9.47 -15.56
N ILE A 196 8.90 10.47 -15.68
CA ILE A 196 8.66 11.84 -15.20
C ILE A 196 7.47 12.54 -15.90
N ASN A 197 7.06 12.04 -17.07
CA ASN A 197 5.92 12.54 -17.84
C ASN A 197 4.66 11.70 -17.64
N ASN A 198 4.64 10.81 -16.63
CA ASN A 198 3.57 9.84 -16.37
C ASN A 198 3.35 8.81 -17.49
N LYS A 199 4.35 8.55 -18.32
CA LYS A 199 4.35 7.60 -19.44
C LYS A 199 5.29 6.43 -19.18
N LYS A 200 5.41 5.51 -20.14
CA LYS A 200 6.34 4.36 -20.12
C LYS A 200 7.51 4.51 -21.09
N GLU A 201 7.86 5.71 -21.42
CA GLU A 201 8.94 5.99 -22.38
C GLU A 201 10.30 5.96 -21.72
N PHE A 202 10.40 6.41 -20.48
CA PHE A 202 11.61 6.50 -19.65
C PHE A 202 12.76 7.22 -20.36
N PRO A 203 12.56 8.49 -20.76
CA PRO A 203 13.62 9.26 -21.39
C PRO A 203 14.74 9.57 -20.39
N LEU A 204 15.98 9.50 -20.85
CA LEU A 204 17.14 9.90 -20.07
C LEU A 204 17.58 11.30 -20.48
N GLY A 205 17.62 12.22 -19.51
CA GLY A 205 18.11 13.58 -19.72
C GLY A 205 19.64 13.66 -19.87
N ASP A 206 20.14 14.86 -20.18
CA ASP A 206 21.58 15.13 -20.34
C ASP A 206 22.39 14.86 -19.06
N ASP A 207 21.75 14.95 -17.89
CA ASP A 207 22.34 14.66 -16.58
C ASP A 207 22.57 13.16 -16.32
N LYS A 208 22.14 12.29 -17.24
CA LYS A 208 22.27 10.83 -17.14
C LYS A 208 21.66 10.24 -15.87
N ILE A 209 20.66 10.90 -15.27
CA ILE A 209 19.94 10.44 -14.10
C ILE A 209 18.60 9.85 -14.54
N GLY A 210 18.44 8.54 -14.33
CA GLY A 210 17.18 7.84 -14.60
C GLY A 210 16.16 8.13 -13.52
N TYR A 211 14.89 8.21 -13.91
CA TYR A 211 13.76 8.38 -13.00
C TYR A 211 12.68 7.35 -13.28
N VAL A 212 12.21 6.69 -12.24
CA VAL A 212 11.04 5.81 -12.29
C VAL A 212 10.18 6.08 -11.07
N ARG A 213 8.90 6.32 -11.29
CA ARG A 213 7.88 6.40 -10.26
C ARG A 213 7.11 5.08 -10.20
N LEU A 214 7.00 4.48 -9.02
CA LEU A 214 6.08 3.37 -8.76
C LEU A 214 4.79 3.91 -8.16
N VAL A 215 3.68 3.68 -8.83
CA VAL A 215 2.36 4.19 -8.42
C VAL A 215 1.77 3.33 -7.31
N GLN A 216 1.96 2.01 -7.40
CA GLN A 216 1.48 1.01 -6.45
C GLN A 216 2.31 -0.27 -6.59
N PHE A 217 2.24 -1.16 -5.59
CA PHE A 217 2.85 -2.49 -5.64
C PHE A 217 1.82 -3.55 -6.06
N GLY A 218 1.41 -3.54 -7.34
CA GLY A 218 0.60 -4.59 -7.97
C GLY A 218 1.45 -5.74 -8.52
N GLU A 219 0.82 -6.80 -9.03
CA GLU A 219 1.50 -8.04 -9.49
C GLU A 219 2.62 -7.82 -10.53
N LYS A 220 2.56 -6.73 -11.31
CA LYS A 220 3.52 -6.45 -12.40
C LYS A 220 4.57 -5.40 -12.06
N THR A 221 4.59 -4.89 -10.83
CA THR A 221 5.44 -3.75 -10.46
C THR A 221 6.93 -4.03 -10.66
N SER A 222 7.40 -5.19 -10.23
CA SER A 222 8.80 -5.59 -10.37
C SER A 222 9.22 -5.75 -11.84
N ASP A 223 8.37 -6.36 -12.67
CA ASP A 223 8.64 -6.59 -14.11
C ASP A 223 8.65 -5.27 -14.88
N GLU A 224 7.71 -4.36 -14.56
CA GLU A 224 7.66 -3.03 -15.19
C GLU A 224 8.86 -2.17 -14.78
N LEU A 225 9.28 -2.23 -13.52
CA LEU A 225 10.50 -1.59 -13.04
C LEU A 225 11.74 -2.13 -13.76
N GLU A 226 11.86 -3.46 -13.91
CA GLU A 226 12.97 -4.07 -14.64
C GLU A 226 13.03 -3.60 -16.09
N THR A 227 11.87 -3.50 -16.74
CA THR A 227 11.77 -2.98 -18.11
C THR A 227 12.24 -1.54 -18.20
N ALA A 228 11.85 -0.70 -17.24
CA ALA A 228 12.26 0.70 -17.15
C ALA A 228 13.79 0.81 -16.92
N LEU A 229 14.32 0.05 -15.95
CA LEU A 229 15.76 0.03 -15.65
C LEU A 229 16.58 -0.41 -16.87
N ARG A 230 16.14 -1.43 -17.61
CA ARG A 230 16.80 -1.90 -18.83
C ARG A 230 16.85 -0.81 -19.91
N LYS A 231 15.73 -0.08 -20.11
CA LYS A 231 15.69 1.06 -21.06
C LYS A 231 16.64 2.17 -20.64
N LEU A 232 16.64 2.57 -19.39
CA LEU A 232 17.48 3.64 -18.86
C LEU A 232 18.97 3.27 -18.90
N LYS A 233 19.32 2.04 -18.54
CA LYS A 233 20.70 1.52 -18.65
C LYS A 233 21.18 1.51 -20.11
N GLY A 234 20.33 1.11 -21.05
CA GLY A 234 20.64 1.13 -22.49
C GLY A 234 20.92 2.54 -23.02
N GLN A 235 20.39 3.58 -22.40
CA GLN A 235 20.65 4.99 -22.73
C GLN A 235 21.88 5.57 -22.01
N GLY A 236 22.55 4.78 -21.14
CA GLY A 236 23.78 5.21 -20.45
C GLY A 236 23.52 5.90 -19.10
N MET A 237 22.49 5.48 -18.35
CA MET A 237 22.19 5.97 -17.01
C MET A 237 23.39 5.82 -16.07
N GLN A 238 23.66 6.85 -15.25
CA GLN A 238 24.75 6.92 -14.28
C GLN A 238 24.29 7.14 -12.84
N GLY A 239 23.05 7.58 -12.62
CA GLY A 239 22.39 7.75 -11.33
C GLY A 239 20.92 7.41 -11.45
N PHE A 240 20.27 7.04 -10.34
CA PHE A 240 18.87 6.58 -10.37
C PHE A 240 18.03 7.20 -9.26
N ILE A 241 16.84 7.63 -9.60
CA ILE A 241 15.81 8.12 -8.68
C ILE A 241 14.60 7.20 -8.76
N LEU A 242 14.25 6.58 -7.63
CA LEU A 242 13.02 5.83 -7.46
C LEU A 242 12.02 6.69 -6.70
N ASP A 243 10.91 7.05 -7.31
CA ASP A 243 9.87 7.86 -6.68
C ASP A 243 8.76 6.96 -6.12
N LEU A 244 8.61 6.98 -4.79
CA LEU A 244 7.57 6.28 -4.03
C LEU A 244 6.60 7.26 -3.37
N ARG A 245 6.65 8.55 -3.70
CA ARG A 245 5.70 9.54 -3.17
C ARG A 245 4.28 9.19 -3.61
N ALA A 246 3.32 9.39 -2.71
CA ALA A 246 1.92 9.04 -2.90
C ALA A 246 1.65 7.57 -3.29
N ASN A 247 2.60 6.66 -3.02
CA ASN A 247 2.43 5.23 -3.25
C ASN A 247 1.92 4.55 -1.96
N PRO A 248 0.66 4.09 -1.90
CA PRO A 248 0.06 3.51 -0.69
C PRO A 248 0.59 2.12 -0.33
N GLY A 249 1.49 1.57 -1.13
CA GLY A 249 2.01 0.21 -0.99
C GLY A 249 1.31 -0.78 -1.90
N GLY A 250 1.10 -1.99 -1.41
CA GLY A 250 0.49 -3.11 -2.12
C GLY A 250 1.09 -4.45 -1.69
N LEU A 251 1.35 -5.33 -2.63
CA LEU A 251 1.80 -6.70 -2.40
C LEU A 251 3.21 -6.75 -1.77
N LEU A 252 3.34 -7.52 -0.69
CA LEU A 252 4.61 -7.76 -0.01
C LEU A 252 5.65 -8.39 -0.94
N ASP A 253 5.25 -9.39 -1.71
CA ASP A 253 6.16 -10.09 -2.63
C ASP A 253 6.73 -9.14 -3.67
N GLN A 254 5.93 -8.18 -4.16
CA GLN A 254 6.42 -7.16 -5.08
C GLN A 254 7.41 -6.18 -4.42
N ALA A 255 7.25 -5.86 -3.14
CA ALA A 255 8.26 -5.06 -2.42
C ALA A 255 9.57 -5.84 -2.29
N VAL A 256 9.52 -7.14 -2.02
CA VAL A 256 10.69 -8.04 -1.97
C VAL A 256 11.36 -8.11 -3.33
N ASP A 257 10.61 -8.28 -4.41
CA ASP A 257 11.13 -8.37 -5.77
C ASP A 257 11.75 -7.05 -6.24
N VAL A 258 11.13 -5.91 -5.91
CA VAL A 258 11.70 -4.57 -6.16
C VAL A 258 13.02 -4.37 -5.41
N CYS A 259 13.08 -4.70 -4.11
CA CYS A 259 14.34 -4.64 -3.36
C CYS A 259 15.42 -5.55 -3.95
N SER A 260 15.02 -6.73 -4.45
CA SER A 260 15.91 -7.72 -5.05
C SER A 260 16.61 -7.24 -6.31
N LYS A 261 16.06 -6.21 -7.00
CA LYS A 261 16.73 -5.57 -8.16
C LYS A 261 17.97 -4.76 -7.75
N PHE A 262 18.08 -4.38 -6.48
CA PHE A 262 19.11 -3.47 -5.98
C PHE A 262 20.06 -4.10 -4.96
N LEU A 263 19.86 -5.37 -4.62
CA LEU A 263 20.59 -6.05 -3.56
C LEU A 263 21.20 -7.38 -4.04
N PRO A 264 22.35 -7.76 -3.50
CA PRO A 264 22.92 -9.09 -3.72
C PRO A 264 21.98 -10.18 -3.19
N ARG A 265 21.96 -11.31 -3.87
CA ARG A 265 21.16 -12.48 -3.48
C ARG A 265 21.44 -12.91 -2.03
N GLY A 266 20.37 -13.23 -1.29
CA GLY A 266 20.45 -13.66 0.11
C GLY A 266 20.50 -12.52 1.14
N THR A 267 20.54 -11.26 0.70
CA THR A 267 20.49 -10.09 1.59
C THR A 267 19.11 -10.01 2.25
N PRO A 268 19.01 -9.82 3.59
CA PRO A 268 17.74 -9.63 4.27
C PRO A 268 17.01 -8.38 3.78
N ILE A 269 15.69 -8.49 3.55
CA ILE A 269 14.84 -7.37 3.12
C ILE A 269 13.88 -6.96 4.22
N VAL A 270 13.08 -7.89 4.72
CA VAL A 270 12.05 -7.65 5.70
C VAL A 270 11.76 -8.92 6.48
N SER A 271 11.41 -8.79 7.75
CA SER A 271 10.84 -9.88 8.54
C SER A 271 9.46 -9.51 9.05
N THR A 272 8.63 -10.53 9.30
CA THR A 272 7.32 -10.37 9.90
C THR A 272 7.29 -11.12 11.24
N GLU A 273 6.64 -10.52 12.23
CA GLU A 273 6.45 -11.13 13.55
C GLU A 273 4.98 -10.98 13.96
N GLY A 274 4.34 -12.08 14.23
CA GLY A 274 2.93 -12.17 14.66
C GLY A 274 2.77 -12.88 15.98
N GLN A 275 1.54 -12.91 16.51
CA GLN A 275 1.19 -13.65 17.71
C GLN A 275 1.39 -15.17 17.53
N ASN A 276 1.07 -15.68 16.35
CA ASN A 276 1.32 -17.07 15.98
C ASN A 276 2.65 -17.17 15.24
N SER A 277 3.53 -18.09 15.66
CA SER A 277 4.83 -18.33 15.03
C SER A 277 4.74 -18.68 13.53
N ALA A 278 3.61 -19.23 13.07
CA ALA A 278 3.35 -19.48 11.66
C ALA A 278 3.28 -18.19 10.80
N GLN A 279 3.11 -17.03 11.45
CA GLN A 279 3.08 -15.71 10.79
C GLN A 279 4.46 -15.04 10.77
N ASN A 280 5.44 -15.67 11.40
CA ASN A 280 6.81 -15.18 11.38
C ASN A 280 7.49 -15.62 10.08
N SER A 281 7.98 -14.66 9.33
CA SER A 281 8.69 -14.94 8.09
C SER A 281 9.92 -14.03 7.95
N ARG A 282 10.86 -14.45 7.12
CA ARG A 282 12.01 -13.64 6.74
C ARG A 282 12.17 -13.71 5.22
N HIS A 283 12.08 -12.55 4.60
CA HIS A 283 12.25 -12.42 3.17
C HIS A 283 13.67 -11.92 2.86
N VAL A 284 14.29 -12.54 1.87
CA VAL A 284 15.65 -12.21 1.42
C VAL A 284 15.65 -11.95 -0.08
N ALA A 285 16.61 -11.17 -0.56
CA ALA A 285 16.77 -10.87 -1.97
C ALA A 285 17.04 -12.14 -2.78
N ASN A 286 16.32 -12.31 -3.87
CA ASN A 286 16.43 -13.43 -4.82
C ASN A 286 17.20 -13.05 -6.10
N GLY A 287 17.42 -11.74 -6.31
CA GLY A 287 18.03 -11.15 -7.50
C GLY A 287 19.52 -10.83 -7.36
N HIS A 288 19.94 -9.86 -8.16
CA HIS A 288 21.28 -9.31 -8.18
C HIS A 288 21.18 -7.77 -8.33
N ASP A 289 22.21 -7.04 -7.88
CA ASP A 289 22.24 -5.59 -7.96
C ASP A 289 22.29 -5.12 -9.44
N GLU A 290 21.14 -4.74 -9.98
CA GLU A 290 20.97 -4.24 -11.35
C GLU A 290 21.74 -2.93 -11.60
N LEU A 291 22.00 -2.15 -10.55
CA LEU A 291 22.66 -0.86 -10.68
C LEU A 291 24.17 -0.90 -10.40
N GLY A 292 24.72 -2.05 -9.92
CA GLY A 292 26.15 -2.23 -9.73
C GLY A 292 26.80 -1.16 -8.87
N GLY A 293 26.15 -0.70 -7.80
CA GLY A 293 26.66 0.36 -6.92
C GLY A 293 26.44 1.80 -7.41
N MET A 294 25.72 1.99 -8.50
CA MET A 294 25.31 3.32 -8.99
C MET A 294 24.60 4.12 -7.89
N PRO A 295 24.83 5.45 -7.74
CA PRO A 295 24.11 6.30 -6.82
C PRO A 295 22.60 6.20 -7.01
N MET A 296 21.88 6.02 -5.88
CA MET A 296 20.43 5.86 -5.88
C MET A 296 19.79 6.70 -4.78
N ILE A 297 18.73 7.41 -5.13
CA ILE A 297 17.87 8.14 -4.19
C ILE A 297 16.46 7.62 -4.30
N ILE A 298 15.77 7.51 -3.17
CA ILE A 298 14.36 7.20 -3.10
C ILE A 298 13.62 8.41 -2.57
N LEU A 299 12.64 8.90 -3.34
CA LEU A 299 11.73 9.96 -2.90
C LEU A 299 10.55 9.36 -2.15
N VAL A 300 10.23 9.94 -1.00
CA VAL A 300 9.10 9.53 -0.16
C VAL A 300 8.37 10.75 0.40
N ASN A 301 7.08 10.59 0.72
CA ASN A 301 6.29 11.56 1.46
C ASN A 301 5.34 10.87 2.44
N PHE A 302 4.50 11.65 3.14
CA PHE A 302 3.54 11.11 4.11
C PHE A 302 2.59 10.05 3.50
N ASN A 303 2.29 10.13 2.22
CA ASN A 303 1.43 9.17 1.52
C ASN A 303 2.17 7.91 1.03
N SER A 304 3.48 7.80 1.27
CA SER A 304 4.23 6.56 1.07
C SER A 304 3.96 5.59 2.22
N ALA A 305 3.38 4.42 1.95
CA ALA A 305 2.93 3.50 3.00
C ALA A 305 3.23 2.02 2.70
N SER A 306 3.27 1.17 3.75
CA SER A 306 3.32 -0.30 3.64
C SER A 306 4.49 -0.80 2.79
N ALA A 307 4.26 -1.41 1.63
CA ALA A 307 5.28 -1.92 0.71
C ALA A 307 6.31 -0.84 0.32
N SER A 308 5.88 0.43 0.15
CA SER A 308 6.78 1.55 -0.09
C SER A 308 7.76 1.76 1.08
N GLU A 309 7.27 1.60 2.30
CA GLU A 309 8.07 1.74 3.52
C GLU A 309 9.04 0.57 3.70
N ILE A 310 8.65 -0.64 3.26
CA ILE A 310 9.55 -1.81 3.22
C ILE A 310 10.72 -1.52 2.29
N VAL A 311 10.46 -1.05 1.07
CA VAL A 311 11.50 -0.73 0.07
C VAL A 311 12.41 0.39 0.58
N ALA A 312 11.83 1.51 1.02
CA ALA A 312 12.61 2.64 1.52
C ALA A 312 13.44 2.26 2.76
N GLY A 313 12.83 1.61 3.75
CA GLY A 313 13.52 1.22 5.00
C GLY A 313 14.59 0.15 4.80
N CYS A 314 14.34 -0.82 3.92
CA CYS A 314 15.32 -1.84 3.56
C CYS A 314 16.57 -1.22 2.91
N LEU A 315 16.38 -0.42 1.86
CA LEU A 315 17.48 0.16 1.10
C LEU A 315 18.22 1.25 1.89
N GLN A 316 17.55 1.94 2.83
CA GLN A 316 18.14 2.85 3.80
C GLN A 316 19.03 2.11 4.81
N ASP A 317 18.50 1.09 5.49
CA ASP A 317 19.22 0.32 6.50
C ASP A 317 20.50 -0.32 5.93
N LEU A 318 20.42 -0.81 4.70
CA LEU A 318 21.53 -1.42 3.99
C LEU A 318 22.46 -0.38 3.31
N LYS A 319 22.17 0.91 3.46
CA LYS A 319 22.92 2.02 2.84
C LYS A 319 23.05 1.88 1.32
N ARG A 320 22.05 1.24 0.69
CA ARG A 320 22.00 1.07 -0.76
C ARG A 320 21.44 2.30 -1.47
N ALA A 321 20.52 3.00 -0.83
CA ALA A 321 19.95 4.25 -1.32
C ALA A 321 19.91 5.30 -0.20
N GLN A 322 19.90 6.57 -0.58
CA GLN A 322 19.57 7.70 0.32
C GLN A 322 18.07 7.97 0.18
N ILE A 323 17.40 8.18 1.29
CA ILE A 323 15.97 8.52 1.32
C ILE A 323 15.81 10.02 1.44
N MET A 324 14.99 10.61 0.58
CA MET A 324 14.78 12.05 0.54
C MET A 324 13.28 12.38 0.45
N GLY A 325 12.88 13.48 1.08
CA GLY A 325 11.51 13.97 1.10
C GLY A 325 10.98 14.13 2.50
N GLU A 326 9.81 13.56 2.82
CA GLU A 326 9.18 13.67 4.12
C GLU A 326 8.99 12.30 4.76
N ARG A 327 8.71 12.32 6.08
CA ARG A 327 8.46 11.08 6.84
C ARG A 327 7.25 10.34 6.27
N THR A 328 7.37 9.02 6.10
CA THR A 328 6.30 8.18 5.57
C THR A 328 5.18 7.93 6.58
N PHE A 329 4.10 7.30 6.14
CA PHE A 329 2.85 7.11 6.89
C PHE A 329 3.01 6.30 8.18
N GLY A 330 3.79 5.22 8.16
CA GLY A 330 3.96 4.32 9.31
C GLY A 330 3.01 3.12 9.31
N LYS A 331 2.60 2.62 8.16
CA LYS A 331 1.80 1.38 8.05
C LYS A 331 2.71 0.15 8.03
N GLY A 332 3.15 -0.29 9.20
CA GLY A 332 4.00 -1.47 9.38
C GLY A 332 3.25 -2.75 9.78
N SER A 333 1.96 -2.86 9.49
CA SER A 333 1.12 -4.03 9.78
C SER A 333 0.92 -4.91 8.55
N VAL A 334 1.03 -6.23 8.75
CA VAL A 334 0.74 -7.26 7.73
C VAL A 334 -0.74 -7.56 7.75
N GLN A 335 -1.43 -7.38 6.62
CA GLN A 335 -2.80 -7.85 6.44
C GLN A 335 -2.78 -9.18 5.70
N SER A 336 -3.25 -10.23 6.37
CA SER A 336 -3.53 -11.51 5.73
C SER A 336 -4.94 -11.52 5.17
N ILE A 337 -5.09 -11.96 3.93
CA ILE A 337 -6.39 -12.19 3.31
C ILE A 337 -6.74 -13.66 3.49
N LEU A 338 -7.82 -13.92 4.19
CA LEU A 338 -8.32 -15.25 4.51
C LEU A 338 -9.66 -15.45 3.79
N PRO A 339 -9.69 -16.14 2.63
CA PRO A 339 -10.93 -16.46 1.93
C PRO A 339 -11.84 -17.34 2.78
N LEU A 340 -13.15 -17.11 2.67
CA LEU A 340 -14.20 -17.89 3.33
C LEU A 340 -15.02 -18.69 2.30
N GLU A 341 -15.71 -19.72 2.77
CA GLU A 341 -16.41 -20.68 1.90
C GLU A 341 -17.54 -20.06 1.07
N ASP A 342 -18.13 -18.97 1.56
CA ASP A 342 -19.24 -18.26 0.89
C ASP A 342 -18.80 -17.22 -0.13
N GLY A 343 -17.47 -17.14 -0.43
CA GLY A 343 -16.86 -16.18 -1.33
C GLY A 343 -16.49 -14.85 -0.68
N SER A 344 -16.88 -14.63 0.59
CA SER A 344 -16.38 -13.48 1.37
C SER A 344 -14.93 -13.70 1.82
N ALA A 345 -14.29 -12.70 2.39
CA ALA A 345 -12.95 -12.83 2.93
C ALA A 345 -12.75 -11.98 4.19
N LEU A 346 -11.83 -12.41 5.02
CA LEU A 346 -11.36 -11.66 6.17
C LEU A 346 -9.98 -11.08 5.86
N ARG A 347 -9.87 -9.75 5.85
CA ARG A 347 -8.60 -9.05 5.88
C ARG A 347 -8.26 -8.78 7.35
N LEU A 348 -7.22 -9.43 7.85
CA LEU A 348 -6.86 -9.40 9.26
C LEU A 348 -5.42 -8.96 9.46
N THR A 349 -5.17 -8.06 10.39
CA THR A 349 -3.82 -7.71 10.85
C THR A 349 -3.25 -8.87 11.65
N THR A 350 -2.27 -9.58 11.10
CA THR A 350 -1.73 -10.81 11.67
C THR A 350 -0.30 -10.68 12.18
N ALA A 351 0.47 -9.71 11.69
CA ALA A 351 1.86 -9.49 12.05
C ALA A 351 2.28 -8.04 11.86
N LYS A 352 3.51 -7.72 12.27
CA LYS A 352 4.17 -6.43 12.01
C LYS A 352 5.41 -6.65 11.16
N TYR A 353 5.75 -5.62 10.35
CA TYR A 353 6.97 -5.58 9.55
C TYR A 353 8.14 -5.00 10.34
N TYR A 354 9.32 -5.58 10.11
CA TYR A 354 10.61 -5.11 10.63
C TYR A 354 11.61 -5.00 9.48
N THR A 355 12.36 -3.90 9.47
CA THR A 355 13.45 -3.68 8.50
C THR A 355 14.62 -4.63 8.76
N PRO A 356 15.63 -4.70 7.89
CA PRO A 356 16.82 -5.53 8.11
C PRO A 356 17.53 -5.28 9.46
N SER A 357 17.54 -4.03 9.94
CA SER A 357 18.08 -3.67 11.26
C SER A 357 17.10 -3.87 12.42
N HIS A 358 15.98 -4.58 12.17
CA HIS A 358 14.91 -4.87 13.14
C HIS A 358 14.21 -3.61 13.70
N LYS A 359 14.12 -2.54 12.91
CA LYS A 359 13.31 -1.37 13.26
C LYS A 359 11.84 -1.61 12.93
N VAL A 360 10.97 -1.16 13.82
CA VAL A 360 9.51 -1.22 13.62
C VAL A 360 9.08 -0.11 12.68
N ILE A 361 8.37 -0.45 11.62
CA ILE A 361 7.77 0.53 10.70
C ILE A 361 6.44 1.06 11.26
N HIS A 362 5.67 0.19 11.94
CA HIS A 362 4.33 0.52 12.43
C HIS A 362 4.31 1.70 13.39
N GLY A 363 3.52 2.74 13.08
CA GLY A 363 3.39 3.99 13.85
C GLY A 363 4.61 4.91 13.77
N ALA A 364 5.78 4.38 13.35
CA ALA A 364 7.01 5.15 13.25
C ALA A 364 7.28 5.72 11.86
N GLY A 365 6.92 4.99 10.79
CA GLY A 365 7.29 5.34 9.42
C GLY A 365 8.80 5.28 9.18
N ILE A 366 9.19 5.67 7.98
CA ILE A 366 10.59 5.83 7.58
C ILE A 366 10.92 7.34 7.62
N THR A 367 11.91 7.71 8.41
CA THR A 367 12.43 9.08 8.44
C THR A 367 13.48 9.21 7.33
N PRO A 368 13.34 10.16 6.41
CA PRO A 368 14.31 10.34 5.33
C PRO A 368 15.68 10.77 5.85
N ASP A 369 16.74 10.40 5.13
CA ASP A 369 18.12 10.86 5.41
C ASP A 369 18.25 12.37 5.10
N HIS A 370 17.48 12.85 4.11
CA HIS A 370 17.41 14.25 3.71
C HIS A 370 15.96 14.73 3.79
N LEU A 371 15.64 15.47 4.84
CA LEU A 371 14.32 16.08 5.00
C LEU A 371 14.19 17.26 4.04
N VAL A 372 13.26 17.17 3.12
CA VAL A 372 12.90 18.23 2.16
C VAL A 372 11.37 18.40 2.21
N PRO A 373 10.86 19.26 3.10
CA PRO A 373 9.42 19.47 3.22
C PRO A 373 8.87 20.21 2.00
N MET A 374 7.62 19.92 1.67
CA MET A 374 6.79 20.66 0.72
C MET A 374 5.55 21.17 1.45
N SER A 375 5.04 22.32 1.06
CA SER A 375 3.75 22.79 1.56
C SER A 375 2.59 22.01 0.92
N ASP A 376 1.43 22.00 1.57
CA ASP A 376 0.24 21.34 1.03
C ASP A 376 -0.14 21.88 -0.36
N ASP A 377 0.06 23.18 -0.60
CA ASP A 377 -0.21 23.83 -1.88
C ASP A 377 0.78 23.34 -2.97
N GLU A 378 2.06 23.18 -2.64
CA GLU A 378 3.10 22.65 -3.56
C GLU A 378 2.83 21.17 -3.88
N GLU A 379 2.51 20.34 -2.86
CA GLU A 379 2.13 18.93 -3.08
C GLU A 379 0.88 18.82 -3.96
N PHE A 380 -0.14 19.64 -3.68
CA PHE A 380 -1.37 19.67 -4.47
C PHE A 380 -1.10 20.08 -5.93
N ALA A 381 -0.32 21.15 -6.13
CA ALA A 381 0.04 21.62 -7.47
C ALA A 381 0.84 20.57 -8.26
N LEU A 382 1.79 19.90 -7.58
CA LEU A 382 2.56 18.81 -8.18
C LEU A 382 1.67 17.62 -8.54
N ALA A 383 0.80 17.18 -7.62
CA ALA A 383 -0.14 16.10 -7.86
C ALA A 383 -1.10 16.42 -9.02
N LEU A 384 -1.53 17.68 -9.13
CA LEU A 384 -2.38 18.13 -10.22
C LEU A 384 -1.63 18.09 -11.57
N LYS A 385 -0.38 18.54 -11.59
CA LYS A 385 0.50 18.48 -12.76
C LYS A 385 0.73 17.03 -13.22
N GLU A 386 0.97 16.13 -12.29
CA GLU A 386 1.20 14.71 -12.57
C GLU A 386 -0.05 13.96 -13.07
N ARG A 387 -1.24 14.37 -12.61
CA ARG A 387 -2.52 13.72 -12.98
C ARG A 387 -3.09 14.20 -14.31
N ARG A 388 -2.61 15.30 -14.89
CA ARG A 388 -3.11 15.85 -16.15
C ARG A 388 -2.21 15.45 -17.33
N PRO A 389 -2.52 14.36 -18.05
CA PRO A 389 -1.69 13.83 -19.13
C PRO A 389 -1.67 14.72 -20.39
N ASN A 390 -2.65 15.61 -20.56
CA ASN A 390 -2.82 16.43 -21.76
C ASN A 390 -2.61 17.92 -21.46
N PHE A 391 -1.35 18.29 -21.26
CA PHE A 391 -0.94 19.68 -21.08
C PHE A 391 -1.49 20.61 -22.20
N ASP A 392 -1.52 20.13 -23.43
CA ASP A 392 -1.96 20.89 -24.61
C ASP A 392 -3.48 21.20 -24.63
N THR A 393 -4.28 20.54 -23.80
CA THR A 393 -5.74 20.80 -23.70
C THR A 393 -6.11 21.83 -22.64
N LEU A 394 -5.12 22.31 -21.87
CA LEU A 394 -5.29 23.32 -20.84
C LEU A 394 -5.38 24.71 -21.44
N SER A 395 -6.05 25.64 -20.76
CA SER A 395 -6.00 27.06 -21.10
C SER A 395 -4.58 27.61 -20.97
N ALA A 396 -4.26 28.67 -21.70
CA ALA A 396 -2.93 29.28 -21.68
C ALA A 396 -2.49 29.68 -20.26
N THR A 397 -3.43 30.13 -19.42
CA THR A 397 -3.19 30.48 -18.00
C THR A 397 -2.84 29.25 -17.18
N GLU A 398 -3.60 28.15 -17.29
CA GLU A 398 -3.32 26.90 -16.60
C GLU A 398 -2.00 26.27 -17.04
N GLN A 399 -1.64 26.37 -18.33
CA GLN A 399 -0.36 25.92 -18.83
C GLN A 399 0.81 26.71 -18.23
N GLU A 400 0.65 28.01 -18.05
CA GLU A 400 1.66 28.89 -17.45
C GLU A 400 1.82 28.60 -15.94
N GLU A 401 0.72 28.45 -15.23
CA GLU A 401 0.73 28.05 -13.82
C GLU A 401 1.43 26.70 -13.63
N MET A 402 1.13 25.71 -14.48
CA MET A 402 1.75 24.38 -14.38
C MET A 402 3.23 24.34 -14.77
N LYS A 403 3.68 25.21 -15.69
CA LYS A 403 5.12 25.35 -16.00
C LYS A 403 5.91 25.84 -14.79
N ASN A 404 5.29 26.67 -13.95
CA ASN A 404 5.91 27.24 -12.76
C ASN A 404 5.90 26.31 -11.54
N VAL A 405 5.24 25.15 -11.61
CA VAL A 405 5.28 24.15 -10.54
C VAL A 405 6.63 23.45 -10.54
N HIS A 406 7.45 23.73 -9.54
CA HIS A 406 8.75 23.13 -9.31
C HIS A 406 8.65 21.95 -8.33
N ASP A 407 9.28 20.84 -8.67
CA ASP A 407 9.45 19.71 -7.76
C ASP A 407 10.78 19.84 -7.00
N VAL A 408 10.73 20.56 -5.88
CA VAL A 408 11.92 20.85 -5.06
C VAL A 408 12.60 19.57 -4.57
N GLN A 409 11.84 18.50 -4.25
CA GLN A 409 12.37 17.23 -3.80
C GLN A 409 13.14 16.52 -4.93
N LEU A 410 12.56 16.48 -6.13
CA LEU A 410 13.21 15.90 -7.31
C LEU A 410 14.47 16.68 -7.71
N ASP A 411 14.41 18.02 -7.70
CA ASP A 411 15.56 18.86 -8.01
C ASP A 411 16.72 18.63 -7.02
N ARG A 412 16.42 18.56 -5.72
CA ARG A 412 17.42 18.22 -4.68
C ARG A 412 18.01 16.83 -4.85
N ALA A 413 17.18 15.85 -5.24
CA ALA A 413 17.66 14.49 -5.51
C ALA A 413 18.63 14.48 -6.71
N ARG A 414 18.30 15.18 -7.78
CA ARG A 414 19.20 15.33 -8.94
C ARG A 414 20.52 16.00 -8.57
N ASP A 415 20.47 17.10 -7.82
CA ASP A 415 21.67 17.82 -7.39
C ASP A 415 22.58 16.96 -6.54
N LEU A 416 22.02 16.15 -5.61
CA LEU A 416 22.78 15.23 -4.79
C LEU A 416 23.46 14.15 -5.64
N ILE A 417 22.74 13.53 -6.57
CA ILE A 417 23.33 12.53 -7.49
C ILE A 417 24.43 13.14 -8.33
N ARG A 418 24.23 14.34 -8.91
CA ARG A 418 25.25 15.05 -9.69
C ARG A 418 26.51 15.30 -8.85
N GLY A 419 26.33 15.75 -7.60
CA GLY A 419 27.43 15.92 -6.66
C GLY A 419 28.21 14.65 -6.41
N LEU A 420 27.50 13.51 -6.19
CA LEU A 420 28.12 12.20 -6.01
C LEU A 420 28.87 11.72 -7.26
N LEU A 421 28.33 11.94 -8.46
CA LEU A 421 28.98 11.58 -9.72
C LEU A 421 30.27 12.39 -9.94
N ILE A 422 30.23 13.72 -9.73
CA ILE A 422 31.39 14.59 -9.83
C ILE A 422 32.48 14.16 -8.85
N TYR A 423 32.12 13.84 -7.60
CA TYR A 423 33.05 13.38 -6.59
C TYR A 423 33.70 12.04 -7.00
N ALA A 424 32.89 11.09 -7.48
CA ALA A 424 33.35 9.77 -7.90
C ALA A 424 34.35 9.83 -9.06
N HIS A 425 34.20 10.81 -9.97
CA HIS A 425 35.14 11.04 -11.08
C HIS A 425 36.45 11.74 -10.65
N ARG A 426 36.46 12.44 -9.50
CA ARG A 426 37.65 13.17 -9.01
C ARG A 426 38.56 12.35 -8.12
N VAL A 427 38.06 11.23 -7.53
CA VAL A 427 38.87 10.37 -6.67
C VAL A 427 39.68 9.41 -7.55
N PRO A 428 41.02 9.44 -7.52
CA PRO A 428 41.87 8.53 -8.28
C PRO A 428 41.59 7.06 -7.92
N GLU A 429 41.68 6.18 -8.90
CA GLU A 429 41.37 4.75 -8.74
C GLU A 429 42.21 4.06 -7.64
N ASN A 430 43.43 4.55 -7.41
CA ASN A 430 44.32 4.06 -6.36
C ASN A 430 43.82 4.34 -4.92
N GLU A 431 43.08 5.42 -4.68
CA GLU A 431 42.51 5.70 -3.36
C GLU A 431 41.24 4.89 -3.09
N LYS A 432 40.50 4.52 -4.14
CA LYS A 432 39.35 3.61 -4.04
C LYS A 432 39.75 2.21 -3.56
N ILE A 433 40.93 1.74 -3.93
CA ILE A 433 41.48 0.43 -3.54
C ILE A 433 41.98 0.50 -2.08
N ALA A 434 42.63 1.55 -1.67
CA ALA A 434 43.10 1.74 -0.29
C ALA A 434 41.98 1.78 0.75
N GLY A 435 40.84 2.44 0.42
CA GLY A 435 39.64 2.48 1.27
C GLY A 435 38.94 1.11 1.40
N LYS A 436 38.97 0.25 0.38
CA LYS A 436 38.46 -1.12 0.44
C LYS A 436 39.32 -2.02 1.30
N THR A 437 40.63 -1.88 1.23
CA THR A 437 41.61 -2.69 2.01
C THR A 437 41.55 -2.36 3.50
N GLN A 438 41.36 -1.10 3.87
CA GLN A 438 41.16 -0.69 5.28
C GLN A 438 39.82 -1.19 5.86
N LYS A 439 38.73 -1.24 5.09
CA LYS A 439 37.46 -1.80 5.58
C LYS A 439 37.48 -3.32 5.75
N VAL A 440 38.28 -4.05 4.97
CA VAL A 440 38.45 -5.49 5.14
C VAL A 440 39.30 -5.79 6.36
N ALA A 441 40.32 -4.99 6.63
CA ALA A 441 41.18 -5.13 7.83
C ALA A 441 40.49 -4.76 9.16
N ALA A 442 39.52 -3.85 9.13
CA ALA A 442 38.74 -3.45 10.31
C ALA A 442 37.63 -4.45 10.69
N ASN A 443 37.21 -5.32 9.76
CA ASN A 443 36.22 -6.36 10.02
C ASN A 443 36.83 -7.73 10.40
N THR A 444 38.14 -7.80 10.54
CA THR A 444 38.87 -9.05 10.90
C THR A 444 39.54 -8.96 12.29
N GLN A 445 39.25 -7.94 13.06
CA GLN A 445 39.52 -7.82 14.48
C GLN A 445 38.21 -7.77 15.26
#